data_65fec9ee6b4e3e88f8c09e78575b4828
#
_entry.id   65fec9ee6b4e3e88f8c09e78575b4828
#
_cell.length_a   1.000
_cell.length_b   1.000
_cell.length_c   1.000
_cell.angle_alpha   90.00
_cell.angle_beta   90.00
_cell.angle_gamma   90.00
#
_symmetry.space_group_name_H-M   'P 1'
#
loop_
_entity.id
_entity.type
_entity.pdbx_description
1 polymer ?
#
loop_
_entity_poly.entity_id
_entity_poly.type
_entity_poly.pdbx_seq_one_letter_code
_entity_poly.pdbx_strand_id
1 'polypeptide(L)'
;AIGGKSMGGRMASLVADELGADALVCLGYPFYAVGKPEKPRVEHLAGLKTPTLIVQGERDALGNREAVAGYALSPAIEVSWLVTGDHDLKPLKASGFSHAQHMQAAAEQVAEFLLK
;
A
#
# COMPACT_ATOMS: atom_id res chain seq x y z
N ALA A 1 11.03 -3.66 11.59
CA ALA A 1 9.98 -3.23 10.65
C ALA A 1 8.64 -3.11 11.36
N ILE A 2 7.82 -2.21 10.91
CA ILE A 2 6.43 -2.09 11.34
C ILE A 2 5.53 -2.12 10.11
N GLY A 3 4.25 -2.36 10.32
CA GLY A 3 3.32 -2.37 9.21
C GLY A 3 1.93 -2.78 9.63
N GLY A 4 1.06 -2.93 8.65
CA GLY A 4 -0.30 -3.35 8.89
C GLY A 4 -1.12 -3.40 7.63
N LYS A 5 -2.33 -3.93 7.77
CA LYS A 5 -3.32 -3.99 6.70
C LYS A 5 -4.29 -2.82 6.85
N SER A 6 -4.63 -2.17 5.75
CA SER A 6 -5.61 -1.09 5.71
C SER A 6 -5.30 0.01 6.73
N MET A 7 -6.22 0.31 7.63
CA MET A 7 -6.04 1.36 8.65
C MET A 7 -4.83 1.10 9.55
N GLY A 8 -4.50 -0.17 9.85
CA GLY A 8 -3.31 -0.52 10.60
C GLY A 8 -2.03 -0.05 9.91
N GLY A 9 -1.94 -0.21 8.59
CA GLY A 9 -0.81 0.29 7.81
C GLY A 9 -0.75 1.81 7.81
N ARG A 10 -1.89 2.48 7.69
CA ARG A 10 -1.94 3.94 7.74
C ARG A 10 -1.49 4.47 9.10
N MET A 11 -1.97 3.86 10.20
CA MET A 11 -1.55 4.25 11.55
C MET A 11 -0.05 4.07 11.73
N ALA A 12 0.50 2.95 11.24
CA ALA A 12 1.94 2.72 11.28
C ALA A 12 2.70 3.78 10.49
N SER A 13 2.18 4.22 9.34
CA SER A 13 2.83 5.24 8.52
C SER A 13 2.92 6.59 9.21
N LEU A 14 1.97 6.90 10.10
CA LEU A 14 1.97 8.16 10.83
C LEU A 14 3.07 8.25 11.88
N VAL A 15 3.58 7.11 12.36
CA VAL A 15 4.57 7.07 13.45
C VAL A 15 5.92 6.46 13.05
N ALA A 16 6.05 5.96 11.82
CA ALA A 16 7.24 5.24 11.38
C ALA A 16 8.53 6.05 11.55
N ASP A 17 8.54 7.29 11.09
CA ASP A 17 9.73 8.15 11.18
C ASP A 17 10.03 8.50 12.63
N GLU A 18 9.01 8.82 13.41
CA GLU A 18 9.15 9.17 14.82
C GLU A 18 9.74 8.03 15.64
N LEU A 19 9.31 6.80 15.35
CA LEU A 19 9.81 5.60 16.02
C LEU A 19 11.17 5.15 15.50
N GLY A 20 11.67 5.75 14.43
CA GLY A 20 12.92 5.32 13.82
C GLY A 20 12.85 3.90 13.25
N ALA A 21 11.69 3.52 12.69
CA ALA A 21 11.51 2.19 12.12
C ALA A 21 12.46 1.97 10.96
N ASP A 22 13.00 0.75 10.84
CA ASP A 22 13.90 0.36 9.75
C ASP A 22 13.16 0.20 8.41
N ALA A 23 11.91 -0.19 8.47
CA ALA A 23 11.07 -0.39 7.31
C ALA A 23 9.59 -0.34 7.68
N LEU A 24 8.77 0.03 6.70
CA LEU A 24 7.31 0.06 6.85
C LEU A 24 6.68 -0.74 5.71
N VAL A 25 5.73 -1.62 6.04
CA VAL A 25 4.99 -2.40 5.06
C VAL A 25 3.50 -2.18 5.25
N CYS A 26 2.81 -1.78 4.18
CA CYS A 26 1.38 -1.55 4.21
C CYS A 26 0.68 -2.42 3.17
N LEU A 27 -0.38 -3.12 3.56
CA LEU A 27 -1.18 -3.94 2.67
C LEU A 27 -2.56 -3.27 2.52
N GLY A 28 -2.88 -2.83 1.31
CA GLY A 28 -4.15 -2.16 1.05
C GLY A 28 -4.25 -0.81 1.75
N TYR A 29 -3.39 0.14 1.40
CA TYR A 29 -3.34 1.45 2.06
C TYR A 29 -4.60 2.27 1.75
N PRO A 30 -5.30 2.80 2.79
CA PRO A 30 -6.48 3.64 2.58
C PRO A 30 -6.08 5.09 2.32
N PHE A 31 -5.82 5.42 1.06
CA PHE A 31 -5.40 6.77 0.66
C PHE A 31 -6.48 7.81 0.90
N TYR A 32 -7.75 7.40 0.85
CA TYR A 32 -8.90 8.27 1.18
C TYR A 32 -10.02 7.43 1.78
N ALA A 33 -11.00 8.11 2.40
CA ALA A 33 -12.16 7.42 2.96
C ALA A 33 -13.09 6.97 1.83
N VAL A 34 -13.88 5.93 2.08
CA VAL A 34 -14.87 5.42 1.12
C VAL A 34 -15.74 6.56 0.58
N GLY A 35 -15.81 6.65 -0.75
CA GLY A 35 -16.63 7.67 -1.42
C GLY A 35 -16.09 9.09 -1.38
N LYS A 36 -14.84 9.28 -0.89
CA LYS A 36 -14.24 10.62 -0.79
C LYS A 36 -12.86 10.72 -1.45
N PRO A 37 -12.74 10.36 -2.74
CA PRO A 37 -11.44 10.41 -3.42
C PRO A 37 -10.90 11.84 -3.57
N GLU A 38 -11.74 12.86 -3.45
CA GLU A 38 -11.35 14.26 -3.50
C GLU A 38 -10.65 14.75 -2.22
N LYS A 39 -10.61 13.92 -1.17
CA LYS A 39 -9.96 14.25 0.10
C LYS A 39 -8.89 13.21 0.46
N PRO A 40 -7.79 13.15 -0.30
CA PRO A 40 -6.73 12.17 -0.01
C PRO A 40 -6.00 12.50 1.29
N ARG A 41 -5.56 11.46 1.99
CA ARG A 41 -4.85 11.57 3.27
C ARG A 41 -3.38 11.21 3.06
N VAL A 42 -2.68 11.99 2.22
CA VAL A 42 -1.33 11.65 1.77
C VAL A 42 -0.25 12.66 2.16
N GLU A 43 -0.60 13.73 2.87
CA GLU A 43 0.34 14.80 3.20
C GLU A 43 1.61 14.29 3.90
N HIS A 44 1.45 13.42 4.90
CA HIS A 44 2.59 12.87 5.63
C HIS A 44 3.42 11.90 4.79
N LEU A 45 2.83 11.31 3.74
CA LEU A 45 3.54 10.38 2.86
C LEU A 45 4.53 11.09 1.95
N ALA A 46 4.32 12.36 1.66
CA ALA A 46 5.23 13.14 0.82
C ALA A 46 6.60 13.33 1.48
N GLY A 47 6.63 13.39 2.80
CA GLY A 47 7.86 13.59 3.57
C GLY A 47 8.36 12.36 4.34
N LEU A 48 7.74 11.21 4.14
CA LEU A 48 8.10 9.99 4.87
C LEU A 48 9.53 9.57 4.51
N LYS A 49 10.37 9.33 5.51
CA LYS A 49 11.77 8.95 5.34
C LYS A 49 12.01 7.45 5.48
N THR A 50 11.17 6.76 6.24
CA THR A 50 11.26 5.32 6.44
C THR A 50 11.08 4.58 5.11
N PRO A 51 12.00 3.66 4.73
CA PRO A 51 11.80 2.83 3.55
C PRO A 51 10.47 2.09 3.65
N THR A 52 9.62 2.24 2.63
CA THR A 52 8.23 1.80 2.70
C THR A 52 7.83 1.01 1.45
N LEU A 53 7.17 -0.12 1.67
CA LEU A 53 6.51 -0.88 0.62
C LEU A 53 5.00 -0.83 0.88
N ILE A 54 4.24 -0.39 -0.13
CA ILE A 54 2.78 -0.46 -0.12
C ILE A 54 2.38 -1.47 -1.20
N VAL A 55 1.73 -2.56 -0.79
CA VAL A 55 1.16 -3.53 -1.73
C VAL A 55 -0.31 -3.17 -1.90
N GLN A 56 -0.70 -2.81 -3.11
CA GLN A 56 -2.00 -2.22 -3.39
C GLN A 56 -2.69 -2.92 -4.54
N GLY A 57 -4.00 -3.10 -4.44
CA GLY A 57 -4.81 -3.62 -5.55
C GLY A 57 -5.10 -2.51 -6.57
N GLU A 58 -5.03 -2.83 -7.86
CA GLU A 58 -5.25 -1.85 -8.93
C GLU A 58 -6.63 -1.18 -8.87
N ARG A 59 -7.63 -1.91 -8.35
CA ARG A 59 -9.02 -1.44 -8.24
C ARG A 59 -9.43 -1.12 -6.81
N ASP A 60 -8.47 -0.91 -5.93
CA ASP A 60 -8.76 -0.60 -4.53
C ASP A 60 -9.66 0.64 -4.44
N ALA A 61 -10.85 0.51 -3.82
CA ALA A 61 -11.81 1.60 -3.70
C ALA A 61 -11.29 2.75 -2.82
N LEU A 62 -10.27 2.51 -2.03
CA LEU A 62 -9.66 3.51 -1.14
C LEU A 62 -8.32 4.04 -1.69
N GLY A 63 -8.00 3.73 -2.93
CA GLY A 63 -6.77 4.18 -3.58
C GLY A 63 -6.44 3.32 -4.79
N ASN A 64 -7.13 3.55 -5.90
CA ASN A 64 -6.86 2.82 -7.13
C ASN A 64 -5.58 3.35 -7.81
N ARG A 65 -5.07 2.59 -8.77
CA ARG A 65 -3.81 2.91 -9.43
C ARG A 65 -3.81 4.29 -10.09
N GLU A 66 -4.90 4.66 -10.72
CA GLU A 66 -5.03 5.96 -11.41
C GLU A 66 -4.97 7.11 -10.40
N ALA A 67 -5.69 7.02 -9.30
CA ALA A 67 -5.71 8.06 -8.27
C ALA A 67 -4.33 8.22 -7.62
N VAL A 68 -3.70 7.10 -7.25
CA VAL A 68 -2.41 7.11 -6.57
C VAL A 68 -1.29 7.65 -7.46
N ALA A 69 -1.38 7.43 -8.77
CA ALA A 69 -0.40 7.95 -9.72
C ALA A 69 -0.29 9.48 -9.69
N GLY A 70 -1.35 10.17 -9.24
CA GLY A 70 -1.37 11.63 -9.13
C GLY A 70 -0.83 12.17 -7.81
N TYR A 71 -0.46 11.33 -6.87
CA TYR A 71 0.01 11.79 -5.56
C TYR A 71 1.53 12.01 -5.54
N ALA A 72 1.96 13.03 -4.80
CA ALA A 72 3.38 13.30 -4.58
C ALA A 72 3.87 12.47 -3.38
N LEU A 73 4.22 11.22 -3.63
CA LEU A 73 4.73 10.33 -2.58
C LEU A 73 6.25 10.47 -2.43
N SER A 74 6.74 10.29 -1.20
CA SER A 74 8.17 10.28 -0.92
C SER A 74 8.90 9.24 -1.78
N PRO A 75 10.15 9.51 -2.23
CA PRO A 75 10.94 8.52 -2.95
C PRO A 75 11.30 7.29 -2.12
N ALA A 76 11.13 7.35 -0.80
CA ALA A 76 11.30 6.18 0.07
C ALA A 76 10.15 5.18 -0.05
N ILE A 77 9.05 5.55 -0.71
CA ILE A 77 7.86 4.73 -0.86
C ILE A 77 7.86 4.01 -2.21
N GLU A 78 7.76 2.68 -2.17
CA GLU A 78 7.57 1.83 -3.34
C GLU A 78 6.13 1.30 -3.27
N VAL A 79 5.36 1.47 -4.36
CA VAL A 79 4.00 0.92 -4.46
C VAL A 79 4.03 -0.24 -5.44
N SER A 80 3.62 -1.40 -4.97
CA SER A 80 3.52 -2.61 -5.79
C SER A 80 2.05 -2.90 -6.08
N TRP A 81 1.68 -2.97 -7.36
CA TRP A 81 0.31 -3.13 -7.79
C TRP A 81 -0.01 -4.59 -8.11
N LEU A 82 -1.09 -5.10 -7.53
CA LEU A 82 -1.59 -6.43 -7.85
C LEU A 82 -2.72 -6.33 -8.88
N VAL A 83 -2.59 -7.08 -9.97
CA VAL A 83 -3.49 -7.03 -11.13
C VAL A 83 -4.95 -7.20 -10.71
N THR A 84 -5.78 -6.23 -11.07
CA THR A 84 -7.21 -6.15 -10.76
C THR A 84 -7.60 -6.35 -9.29
N GLY A 85 -6.63 -6.31 -8.37
CA GLY A 85 -6.90 -6.49 -6.95
C GLY A 85 -7.80 -5.40 -6.37
N ASP A 86 -8.66 -5.78 -5.43
CA ASP A 86 -9.47 -4.84 -4.65
C ASP A 86 -8.73 -4.43 -3.37
N HIS A 87 -9.44 -3.83 -2.40
CA HIS A 87 -8.84 -3.41 -1.14
C HIS A 87 -8.25 -4.58 -0.34
N ASP A 88 -8.81 -5.77 -0.48
CA ASP A 88 -8.30 -7.00 0.14
C ASP A 88 -7.33 -7.77 -0.76
N LEU A 89 -6.88 -7.15 -1.85
CA LEU A 89 -5.96 -7.73 -2.83
C LEU A 89 -6.57 -8.88 -3.63
N LYS A 90 -7.91 -8.99 -3.62
CA LYS A 90 -8.63 -10.04 -4.33
C LYS A 90 -8.83 -9.64 -5.80
N PRO A 91 -8.32 -10.45 -6.77
CA PRO A 91 -8.45 -10.11 -8.18
C PRO A 91 -9.81 -10.45 -8.76
N LEU A 92 -10.10 -9.87 -9.93
CA LEU A 92 -11.26 -10.27 -10.73
C LEU A 92 -11.00 -11.67 -11.29
N LYS A 93 -12.05 -12.49 -11.39
CA LYS A 93 -11.95 -13.82 -11.98
C LYS A 93 -11.42 -13.77 -13.41
N ALA A 94 -11.83 -12.76 -14.17
CA ALA A 94 -11.42 -12.58 -15.57
C ALA A 94 -9.91 -12.31 -15.73
N SER A 95 -9.20 -11.93 -14.65
CA SER A 95 -7.76 -11.67 -14.73
C SER A 95 -6.91 -12.93 -14.89
N GLY A 96 -7.46 -14.09 -14.56
CA GLY A 96 -6.73 -15.35 -14.56
C GLY A 96 -5.94 -15.60 -13.27
N PHE A 97 -5.90 -14.64 -12.35
CA PHE A 97 -5.25 -14.80 -11.04
C PHE A 97 -6.27 -15.19 -9.98
N SER A 98 -5.83 -15.94 -8.96
CA SER A 98 -6.62 -16.23 -7.78
C SER A 98 -6.21 -15.32 -6.62
N HIS A 99 -7.07 -15.21 -5.60
CA HIS A 99 -6.73 -14.48 -4.38
C HIS A 99 -5.49 -15.10 -3.70
N ALA A 100 -5.41 -16.42 -3.69
CA ALA A 100 -4.26 -17.13 -3.12
C ALA A 100 -2.95 -16.75 -3.83
N GLN A 101 -2.99 -16.65 -5.18
CA GLN A 101 -1.81 -16.24 -5.95
C GLN A 101 -1.40 -14.81 -5.61
N HIS A 102 -2.35 -13.89 -5.45
CA HIS A 102 -2.06 -12.51 -5.05
C HIS A 102 -1.48 -12.44 -3.64
N MET A 103 -2.01 -13.23 -2.70
CA MET A 103 -1.47 -13.27 -1.35
C MET A 103 -0.05 -13.84 -1.32
N GLN A 104 0.22 -14.85 -2.14
CA GLN A 104 1.56 -15.41 -2.28
C GLN A 104 2.53 -14.37 -2.86
N ALA A 105 2.12 -13.68 -3.92
CA ALA A 105 2.94 -12.62 -4.53
C ALA A 105 3.22 -11.50 -3.53
N ALA A 106 2.22 -11.08 -2.76
CA ALA A 106 2.38 -10.06 -1.73
C ALA A 106 3.40 -10.50 -0.67
N ALA A 107 3.29 -11.75 -0.19
CA ALA A 107 4.20 -12.28 0.80
C ALA A 107 5.65 -12.32 0.28
N GLU A 108 5.84 -12.72 -0.97
CA GLU A 108 7.17 -12.75 -1.59
C GLU A 108 7.76 -11.36 -1.73
N GLN A 109 6.95 -10.37 -2.14
CA GLN A 109 7.40 -8.99 -2.28
C GLN A 109 7.77 -8.37 -0.94
N VAL A 110 7.01 -8.66 0.11
CA VAL A 110 7.31 -8.19 1.46
C VAL A 110 8.64 -8.78 1.94
N ALA A 111 8.81 -10.10 1.79
CA ALA A 111 10.04 -10.78 2.19
C ALA A 111 11.25 -10.20 1.45
N GLU A 112 11.15 -10.03 0.15
CA GLU A 112 12.21 -9.47 -0.69
C GLU A 112 12.55 -8.03 -0.27
N PHE A 113 11.53 -7.22 -0.01
CA PHE A 113 11.70 -5.84 0.45
C PHE A 113 12.44 -5.78 1.79
N LEU A 114 12.06 -6.63 2.76
CA LEU A 114 12.65 -6.63 4.09
C LEU A 114 14.09 -7.16 4.11
N LEU A 115 14.51 -7.91 3.09
CA LEU A 115 15.85 -8.47 2.97
C LEU A 115 16.85 -7.57 2.23
N LYS A 116 16.38 -6.44 1.71
CA LYS A 116 17.26 -5.49 1.01
C LYS A 116 18.29 -4.87 1.93
#